data_6a47e42a60965bcdf5f2f0046636ecde
#
_entry.id   6a47e42a60965bcdf5f2f0046636ecde
#
_cell.length_a   1.000
_cell.length_b   1.000
_cell.length_c   1.000
_cell.angle_alpha   90.00
_cell.angle_beta   90.00
_cell.angle_gamma   90.00
#
_symmetry.space_group_name_H-M   'P 1'
#
loop_
_entity.id
_entity.type
_entity.pdbx_description
1 polymer ?
#
loop_
_entity_poly.entity_id
_entity_poly.type
_entity_poly.pdbx_seq_one_letter_code
_entity_poly.pdbx_strand_id
1 'polypeptide(L)'
;MPLPYIYSLQHCPYAMRARLGLLMAQQKVMVRAITLNNKPAEMLALSKKGTVPILVITNEEGAGLTIIDESLDIMLWALKISDPHNLLHKDTPTELDDMLALIKKNDDEFISVLEKYKHASRYYDFSQLYYRRQCEGFIAQLEETLQENDYFFGATASLADYALLPFVRQFARVDRKWYLQTPYPKLRDWLKRHLQQGVFTKAMAKFPMWTDNHEDYLLGSSIKG
;
A
#
# COMPACT_ATOMS: atom_id res chain seq x y z
N MET A 1 17.80 20.23 6.26
CA MET A 1 17.89 18.76 6.42
C MET A 1 17.70 18.08 5.07
N PRO A 2 18.41 17.01 4.75
CA PRO A 2 18.12 16.22 3.56
C PRO A 2 16.72 15.64 3.68
N LEU A 3 16.02 15.49 2.54
CA LEU A 3 14.70 14.87 2.51
C LEU A 3 14.82 13.38 2.90
N PRO A 4 13.83 12.81 3.58
CA PRO A 4 13.73 11.37 3.74
C PRO A 4 13.73 10.65 2.39
N TYR A 5 14.20 9.41 2.34
CA TYR A 5 14.13 8.59 1.13
C TYR A 5 13.54 7.21 1.42
N ILE A 6 12.88 6.65 0.40
CA ILE A 6 12.22 5.35 0.49
C ILE A 6 12.75 4.39 -0.58
N TYR A 7 13.25 3.22 -0.18
CA TYR A 7 13.43 2.11 -1.10
C TYR A 7 12.09 1.50 -1.45
N SER A 8 11.82 1.37 -2.74
CA SER A 8 10.50 1.02 -3.21
C SER A 8 10.54 0.18 -4.50
N LEU A 9 9.59 -0.76 -4.60
CA LEU A 9 9.32 -1.52 -5.82
C LEU A 9 7.95 -1.10 -6.36
N GLN A 10 7.88 -0.72 -7.64
CA GLN A 10 6.70 -0.10 -8.26
C GLN A 10 5.40 -0.89 -8.02
N HIS A 11 5.42 -2.21 -8.23
CA HIS A 11 4.22 -3.06 -8.17
C HIS A 11 4.04 -3.83 -6.86
N CYS A 12 4.93 -3.65 -5.90
CA CYS A 12 4.79 -4.25 -4.57
C CYS A 12 3.62 -3.57 -3.82
N PRO A 13 2.62 -4.32 -3.33
CA PRO A 13 1.46 -3.74 -2.65
C PRO A 13 1.84 -3.03 -1.35
N TYR A 14 2.79 -3.55 -0.59
CA TYR A 14 3.30 -2.91 0.62
C TYR A 14 4.01 -1.58 0.30
N ALA A 15 4.88 -1.57 -0.72
CA ALA A 15 5.53 -0.34 -1.16
C ALA A 15 4.53 0.68 -1.73
N MET A 16 3.46 0.22 -2.38
CA MET A 16 2.35 1.06 -2.83
C MET A 16 1.58 1.66 -1.66
N ARG A 17 1.28 0.86 -0.62
CA ARG A 17 0.65 1.31 0.63
C ARG A 17 1.44 2.47 1.25
N ALA A 18 2.75 2.31 1.40
CA ALA A 18 3.61 3.35 1.96
C ALA A 18 3.62 4.62 1.10
N ARG A 19 3.77 4.48 -0.23
CA ARG A 19 3.74 5.64 -1.15
C ARG A 19 2.41 6.39 -1.10
N LEU A 20 1.28 5.67 -1.01
CA LEU A 20 -0.04 6.29 -0.86
C LEU A 20 -0.11 7.10 0.44
N GLY A 21 0.31 6.53 1.56
CA GLY A 21 0.34 7.23 2.84
C GLY A 21 1.19 8.51 2.81
N LEU A 22 2.41 8.41 2.26
CA LEU A 22 3.31 9.56 2.11
C LEU A 22 2.70 10.66 1.24
N LEU A 23 2.06 10.29 0.12
CA LEU A 23 1.41 11.24 -0.79
C LEU A 23 0.18 11.89 -0.15
N MET A 24 -0.68 11.11 0.53
CA MET A 24 -1.86 11.62 1.22
C MET A 24 -1.49 12.57 2.35
N ALA A 25 -0.41 12.26 3.06
CA ALA A 25 0.16 13.14 4.10
C ALA A 25 0.97 14.32 3.52
N GLN A 26 1.08 14.44 2.19
CA GLN A 26 1.85 15.49 1.50
C GLN A 26 3.33 15.55 1.93
N GLN A 27 3.90 14.40 2.32
CA GLN A 27 5.30 14.32 2.72
C GLN A 27 6.22 14.37 1.50
N LYS A 28 7.25 15.22 1.55
CA LYS A 28 8.30 15.27 0.53
C LYS A 28 9.33 14.16 0.83
N VAL A 29 9.35 13.12 -0.01
CA VAL A 29 10.21 11.95 0.15
C VAL A 29 10.85 11.62 -1.18
N MET A 30 12.13 11.28 -1.18
CA MET A 30 12.85 10.81 -2.35
C MET A 30 12.64 9.29 -2.54
N VAL A 31 12.51 8.85 -3.79
CA VAL A 31 12.32 7.43 -4.14
C VAL A 31 13.62 6.86 -4.69
N ARG A 32 14.03 5.73 -4.12
CA ARG A 32 15.06 4.82 -4.63
C ARG A 32 14.37 3.57 -5.17
N ALA A 33 14.11 3.54 -6.46
CA ALA A 33 13.46 2.40 -7.11
C ALA A 33 14.41 1.22 -7.21
N ILE A 34 13.92 0.03 -6.83
CA ILE A 34 14.72 -1.21 -6.87
C ILE A 34 13.99 -2.35 -7.56
N THR A 35 14.71 -3.43 -7.84
CA THR A 35 14.15 -4.74 -8.22
C THR A 35 14.48 -5.78 -7.15
N LEU A 36 13.68 -6.86 -7.08
CA LEU A 36 13.90 -7.93 -6.09
C LEU A 36 15.22 -8.70 -6.35
N ASN A 37 15.66 -8.76 -7.61
CA ASN A 37 16.85 -9.51 -8.01
C ASN A 37 18.14 -8.70 -7.89
N ASN A 38 18.04 -7.38 -7.70
CA ASN A 38 19.18 -6.49 -7.57
C ASN A 38 18.91 -5.48 -6.44
N LYS A 39 19.06 -5.95 -5.20
CA LYS A 39 18.89 -5.12 -4.00
C LYS A 39 20.21 -4.45 -3.65
N PRO A 40 20.23 -3.12 -3.47
CA PRO A 40 21.44 -2.41 -3.06
C PRO A 40 21.98 -2.91 -1.72
N ALA A 41 23.31 -3.00 -1.58
CA ALA A 41 23.95 -3.43 -0.34
C ALA A 41 23.59 -2.47 0.82
N GLU A 42 23.50 -1.19 0.55
CA GLU A 42 23.09 -0.15 1.50
C GLU A 42 21.68 -0.39 2.03
N MET A 43 20.73 -0.81 1.16
CA MET A 43 19.37 -1.17 1.58
C MET A 43 19.40 -2.38 2.53
N LEU A 44 20.19 -3.40 2.21
CA LEU A 44 20.31 -4.61 3.02
C LEU A 44 20.97 -4.33 4.39
N ALA A 45 21.84 -3.34 4.46
CA ALA A 45 22.45 -2.89 5.71
C ALA A 45 21.45 -2.15 6.63
N LEU A 46 20.42 -1.51 6.08
CA LEU A 46 19.41 -0.77 6.82
C LEU A 46 18.33 -1.65 7.45
N SER A 47 17.93 -2.74 6.78
CA SER A 47 16.93 -3.68 7.30
C SER A 47 17.31 -5.12 7.00
N LYS A 48 17.38 -5.93 8.06
CA LYS A 48 17.68 -7.36 7.96
C LYS A 48 16.59 -8.14 7.22
N LYS A 49 15.36 -7.61 7.11
CA LYS A 49 14.26 -8.23 6.35
C LYS A 49 14.56 -8.27 4.86
N GLY A 50 15.34 -7.32 4.34
CA GLY A 50 15.65 -7.21 2.92
C GLY A 50 14.40 -7.06 2.03
N THR A 51 13.31 -6.54 2.57
CA THR A 51 12.03 -6.29 1.87
C THR A 51 11.81 -4.80 1.65
N VAL A 52 10.84 -4.45 0.83
CA VAL A 52 10.39 -3.07 0.63
C VAL A 52 8.94 -2.94 1.07
N PRO A 53 8.54 -1.74 1.57
CA PRO A 53 9.29 -0.48 1.61
C PRO A 53 10.28 -0.39 2.78
N ILE A 54 11.29 0.48 2.64
CA ILE A 54 12.13 0.95 3.75
C ILE A 54 12.21 2.47 3.66
N LEU A 55 11.67 3.18 4.62
CA LEU A 55 11.80 4.63 4.76
C LEU A 55 12.99 4.95 5.66
N VAL A 56 13.84 5.86 5.20
CA VAL A 56 15.03 6.34 5.93
C VAL A 56 14.91 7.83 6.15
N ILE A 57 15.02 8.23 7.40
CA ILE A 57 14.90 9.62 7.84
C ILE A 57 16.22 9.97 8.53
N THR A 58 16.88 11.03 8.07
CA THR A 58 18.07 11.58 8.74
C THR A 58 17.62 12.42 9.92
N ASN A 59 18.07 12.10 11.12
CA ASN A 59 17.75 12.86 12.32
C ASN A 59 18.39 14.26 12.28
N GLU A 60 17.85 15.17 13.09
CA GLU A 60 18.44 16.48 13.30
C GLU A 60 19.87 16.31 13.81
N GLU A 61 20.77 17.23 13.38
CA GLU A 61 22.21 17.23 13.73
C GLU A 61 23.06 16.10 13.09
N GLY A 62 22.48 15.25 12.19
CA GLY A 62 23.24 14.14 11.59
C GLY A 62 23.56 13.01 12.58
N ALA A 63 22.93 13.03 13.77
CA ALA A 63 23.22 12.12 14.88
C ALA A 63 22.72 10.67 14.66
N GLY A 64 22.17 10.35 13.47
CA GLY A 64 21.71 8.99 13.17
C GLY A 64 20.59 8.94 12.14
N LEU A 65 20.13 7.71 11.89
CA LEU A 65 19.03 7.42 10.98
C LEU A 65 17.86 6.81 11.76
N THR A 66 16.65 7.26 11.44
CA THR A 66 15.43 6.53 11.81
C THR A 66 15.00 5.71 10.60
N ILE A 67 14.81 4.41 10.81
CA ILE A 67 14.44 3.45 9.78
C ILE A 67 13.06 2.91 10.10
N ILE A 68 12.13 2.99 9.13
CA ILE A 68 10.80 2.40 9.23
C ILE A 68 10.63 1.43 8.06
N ASP A 69 10.48 0.14 8.34
CA ASP A 69 10.44 -0.93 7.34
C ASP A 69 9.12 -1.70 7.29
N GLU A 70 8.07 -1.20 7.99
CA GLU A 70 6.71 -1.66 7.85
C GLU A 70 5.84 -0.62 7.12
N SER A 71 5.11 -1.06 6.11
CA SER A 71 4.36 -0.14 5.24
C SER A 71 3.24 0.62 5.96
N LEU A 72 2.59 0.00 6.94
CA LEU A 72 1.58 0.65 7.77
C LEU A 72 2.21 1.69 8.70
N ASP A 73 3.35 1.36 9.30
CA ASP A 73 4.06 2.29 10.18
C ASP A 73 4.55 3.53 9.41
N ILE A 74 4.97 3.36 8.15
CA ILE A 74 5.30 4.49 7.26
C ILE A 74 4.07 5.37 7.02
N MET A 75 2.88 4.78 6.75
CA MET A 75 1.64 5.56 6.62
C MET A 75 1.31 6.33 7.89
N LEU A 76 1.34 5.65 9.04
CA LEU A 76 1.03 6.25 10.33
C LEU A 76 2.03 7.34 10.72
N TRP A 77 3.33 7.12 10.47
CA TRP A 77 4.35 8.15 10.66
C TRP A 77 4.03 9.41 9.85
N ALA A 78 3.73 9.24 8.57
CA ALA A 78 3.44 10.35 7.68
C ALA A 78 2.18 11.12 8.10
N LEU A 79 1.08 10.40 8.39
CA LEU A 79 -0.21 10.99 8.75
C LEU A 79 -0.20 11.62 10.16
N LYS A 80 0.64 11.16 11.07
CA LYS A 80 0.86 11.84 12.37
C LYS A 80 1.52 13.21 12.20
N ILE A 81 2.37 13.39 11.21
CA ILE A 81 3.00 14.68 10.90
C ILE A 81 2.00 15.62 10.22
N SER A 82 1.27 15.11 9.22
CA SER A 82 0.30 15.89 8.45
C SER A 82 -0.80 15.00 7.91
N ASP A 83 -2.04 15.32 8.23
CA ASP A 83 -3.22 14.60 7.78
C ASP A 83 -4.26 15.58 7.22
N PRO A 84 -3.98 16.20 6.07
CA PRO A 84 -4.84 17.25 5.50
C PRO A 84 -6.21 16.72 5.03
N HIS A 85 -6.36 15.41 4.93
CA HIS A 85 -7.59 14.75 4.50
C HIS A 85 -8.34 14.05 5.64
N ASN A 86 -7.87 14.22 6.89
CA ASN A 86 -8.42 13.60 8.09
C ASN A 86 -8.60 12.07 7.97
N LEU A 87 -7.62 11.39 7.35
CA LEU A 87 -7.67 9.93 7.16
C LEU A 87 -7.65 9.16 8.48
N LEU A 88 -7.12 9.76 9.54
CA LEU A 88 -7.07 9.16 10.88
C LEU A 88 -8.36 9.41 11.69
N HIS A 89 -9.35 10.14 11.13
CA HIS A 89 -10.60 10.51 11.80
C HIS A 89 -10.36 11.02 13.23
N LYS A 90 -9.54 12.05 13.36
CA LYS A 90 -9.03 12.56 14.67
C LYS A 90 -10.15 12.97 15.65
N ASP A 91 -11.32 13.31 15.11
CA ASP A 91 -12.50 13.70 15.91
C ASP A 91 -13.26 12.47 16.48
N THR A 92 -12.97 11.28 15.99
CA THR A 92 -13.56 9.99 16.43
C THR A 92 -12.45 8.96 16.69
N PRO A 93 -11.67 9.09 17.78
CA PRO A 93 -10.47 8.25 18.01
C PRO A 93 -10.75 6.74 18.03
N THR A 94 -11.95 6.31 18.43
CA THR A 94 -12.36 4.89 18.44
C THR A 94 -12.38 4.28 17.02
N GLU A 95 -12.68 5.09 15.99
CA GLU A 95 -12.66 4.61 14.60
C GLU A 95 -11.26 4.25 14.13
N LEU A 96 -10.21 4.89 14.64
CA LEU A 96 -8.84 4.52 14.30
C LEU A 96 -8.52 3.09 14.74
N ASP A 97 -8.97 2.67 15.91
CA ASP A 97 -8.78 1.31 16.41
C ASP A 97 -9.51 0.30 15.51
N ASP A 98 -10.72 0.63 15.06
CA ASP A 98 -11.51 -0.19 14.15
C ASP A 98 -10.85 -0.28 12.75
N MET A 99 -10.32 0.84 12.23
CA MET A 99 -9.53 0.87 11.00
C MET A 99 -8.30 -0.03 11.10
N LEU A 100 -7.56 0.06 12.21
CA LEU A 100 -6.37 -0.76 12.45
C LEU A 100 -6.73 -2.24 12.59
N ALA A 101 -7.87 -2.57 13.20
CA ALA A 101 -8.36 -3.95 13.29
C ALA A 101 -8.70 -4.52 11.91
N LEU A 102 -9.36 -3.74 11.05
CA LEU A 102 -9.64 -4.15 9.66
C LEU A 102 -8.36 -4.33 8.84
N ILE A 103 -7.40 -3.42 8.98
CA ILE A 103 -6.09 -3.52 8.33
C ILE A 103 -5.32 -4.75 8.83
N LYS A 104 -5.34 -5.01 10.14
CA LYS A 104 -4.71 -6.19 10.71
C LYS A 104 -5.31 -7.49 10.16
N LYS A 105 -6.64 -7.57 10.02
CA LYS A 105 -7.31 -8.72 9.40
C LYS A 105 -6.87 -8.93 7.95
N ASN A 106 -6.76 -7.84 7.19
CA ASN A 106 -6.17 -7.91 5.83
C ASN A 106 -4.76 -8.49 5.86
N ASP A 107 -3.91 -7.98 6.74
CA ASP A 107 -2.48 -8.32 6.76
C ASP A 107 -2.24 -9.75 7.27
N ASP A 108 -2.94 -10.18 8.31
CA ASP A 108 -2.73 -11.49 8.94
C ASP A 108 -3.43 -12.63 8.21
N GLU A 109 -4.63 -12.38 7.68
CA GLU A 109 -5.49 -13.43 7.12
C GLU A 109 -5.57 -13.37 5.60
N PHE A 110 -6.06 -12.23 5.05
CA PHE A 110 -6.38 -12.12 3.63
C PHE A 110 -5.14 -12.23 2.74
N ILE A 111 -4.04 -11.55 3.09
CA ILE A 111 -2.83 -11.51 2.25
C ILE A 111 -2.23 -12.92 2.08
N SER A 112 -2.23 -13.74 3.13
CA SER A 112 -1.68 -15.09 3.08
C SER A 112 -2.40 -15.97 2.06
N VAL A 113 -3.72 -15.85 2.01
CA VAL A 113 -4.57 -16.57 1.06
C VAL A 113 -4.50 -15.96 -0.34
N LEU A 114 -4.41 -14.63 -0.45
CA LEU A 114 -4.24 -13.92 -1.72
C LEU A 114 -2.93 -14.31 -2.42
N GLU A 115 -1.83 -14.50 -1.68
CA GLU A 115 -0.58 -14.99 -2.25
C GLU A 115 -0.73 -16.40 -2.84
N LYS A 116 -1.46 -17.28 -2.16
CA LYS A 116 -1.78 -18.62 -2.67
C LYS A 116 -2.69 -18.54 -3.90
N TYR A 117 -3.69 -17.65 -3.89
CA TYR A 117 -4.56 -17.41 -5.05
C TYR A 117 -3.77 -16.94 -6.28
N LYS A 118 -2.85 -15.99 -6.12
CA LYS A 118 -1.99 -15.48 -7.20
C LYS A 118 -1.07 -16.53 -7.79
N HIS A 119 -0.57 -17.42 -6.95
CA HIS A 119 0.48 -18.37 -7.30
C HIS A 119 0.01 -19.82 -7.16
N ALA A 120 -1.28 -20.08 -7.37
CA ALA A 120 -1.88 -21.42 -7.17
C ALA A 120 -1.14 -22.54 -7.93
N SER A 121 -0.54 -22.25 -9.08
CA SER A 121 0.29 -23.19 -9.82
C SER A 121 1.60 -23.59 -9.10
N ARG A 122 2.00 -22.88 -8.05
CA ARG A 122 3.18 -23.20 -7.22
C ARG A 122 2.81 -24.03 -5.98
N TYR A 123 1.52 -24.02 -5.62
CA TYR A 123 0.97 -24.75 -4.48
C TYR A 123 0.10 -25.86 -5.05
N TYR A 124 0.59 -27.08 -5.06
CA TYR A 124 -0.12 -28.23 -5.63
C TYR A 124 -1.24 -28.79 -4.76
N ASP A 125 -1.50 -28.16 -3.60
CA ASP A 125 -2.46 -28.65 -2.59
C ASP A 125 -3.91 -28.46 -3.03
N PHE A 126 -4.24 -27.27 -3.58
CA PHE A 126 -5.61 -26.90 -3.95
C PHE A 126 -5.65 -26.08 -5.25
N SER A 127 -6.84 -26.07 -5.88
CA SER A 127 -7.08 -25.30 -7.10
C SER A 127 -7.06 -23.77 -6.85
N GLN A 128 -6.80 -23.00 -7.90
CA GLN A 128 -6.92 -21.53 -7.86
C GLN A 128 -8.32 -21.09 -7.40
N LEU A 129 -9.37 -21.81 -7.85
CA LEU A 129 -10.75 -21.57 -7.43
C LEU A 129 -10.94 -21.74 -5.91
N TYR A 130 -10.29 -22.73 -5.31
CA TYR A 130 -10.35 -22.93 -3.87
C TYR A 130 -9.80 -21.72 -3.12
N TYR A 131 -8.60 -21.26 -3.46
CA TYR A 131 -8.00 -20.10 -2.81
C TYR A 131 -8.78 -18.80 -3.07
N ARG A 132 -9.35 -18.65 -4.26
CA ARG A 132 -10.26 -17.54 -4.55
C ARG A 132 -11.43 -17.50 -3.58
N ARG A 133 -12.12 -18.63 -3.37
CA ARG A 133 -13.25 -18.72 -2.43
C ARG A 133 -12.86 -18.39 -0.99
N GLN A 134 -11.65 -18.76 -0.59
CA GLN A 134 -11.14 -18.35 0.73
C GLN A 134 -10.93 -16.82 0.82
N CYS A 135 -10.45 -16.18 -0.24
CA CYS A 135 -10.37 -14.72 -0.30
C CYS A 135 -11.74 -14.04 -0.26
N GLU A 136 -12.76 -14.66 -0.89
CA GLU A 136 -14.10 -14.08 -1.04
C GLU A 136 -14.78 -13.79 0.29
N GLY A 137 -14.44 -14.48 1.39
CA GLY A 137 -14.96 -14.16 2.73
C GLY A 137 -14.63 -12.73 3.18
N PHE A 138 -13.37 -12.32 3.02
CA PHE A 138 -12.93 -10.95 3.34
C PHE A 138 -13.48 -9.93 2.34
N ILE A 139 -13.50 -10.28 1.05
CA ILE A 139 -14.04 -9.42 -0.02
C ILE A 139 -15.53 -9.14 0.18
N ALA A 140 -16.32 -10.16 0.57
CA ALA A 140 -17.74 -10.00 0.88
C ALA A 140 -17.98 -9.09 2.11
N GLN A 141 -17.13 -9.20 3.14
CA GLN A 141 -17.18 -8.29 4.28
C GLN A 141 -16.94 -6.84 3.84
N LEU A 142 -15.94 -6.59 2.96
CA LEU A 142 -15.69 -5.24 2.43
C LEU A 142 -16.87 -4.73 1.59
N GLU A 143 -17.48 -5.58 0.78
CA GLU A 143 -18.70 -5.24 0.01
C GLU A 143 -19.84 -4.84 0.94
N GLU A 144 -20.06 -5.60 2.03
CA GLU A 144 -21.12 -5.33 3.01
C GLU A 144 -20.90 -3.97 3.69
N THR A 145 -19.68 -3.65 4.11
CA THR A 145 -19.34 -2.35 4.71
C THR A 145 -19.67 -1.17 3.78
N LEU A 146 -19.59 -1.36 2.45
CA LEU A 146 -19.87 -0.33 1.46
C LEU A 146 -21.35 -0.22 1.05
N GLN A 147 -22.27 -1.00 1.65
CA GLN A 147 -23.68 -0.92 1.28
C GLN A 147 -24.31 0.41 1.66
N GLU A 148 -23.95 0.96 2.81
CA GLU A 148 -24.49 2.20 3.37
C GLU A 148 -23.54 3.40 3.20
N ASN A 149 -22.29 3.15 2.84
CA ASN A 149 -21.25 4.17 2.82
C ASN A 149 -20.45 4.14 1.51
N ASP A 150 -19.87 5.27 1.15
CA ASP A 150 -18.98 5.38 0.00
C ASP A 150 -17.56 4.83 0.28
N TYR A 151 -17.15 4.80 1.54
CA TYR A 151 -15.84 4.33 2.03
C TYR A 151 -16.03 3.44 3.24
N PHE A 152 -14.99 2.71 3.66
CA PHE A 152 -15.10 1.72 4.73
C PHE A 152 -15.51 2.30 6.09
N PHE A 153 -15.24 3.58 6.33
CA PHE A 153 -15.57 4.26 7.59
C PHE A 153 -16.37 5.56 7.35
N GLY A 154 -17.36 5.51 6.47
CA GLY A 154 -18.30 6.62 6.27
C GLY A 154 -18.28 7.27 4.90
N ALA A 155 -18.61 8.56 4.86
CA ALA A 155 -18.79 9.31 3.61
C ALA A 155 -17.46 9.80 2.99
N THR A 156 -16.35 9.77 3.75
CA THR A 156 -15.02 10.20 3.32
C THR A 156 -14.01 9.07 3.44
N ALA A 157 -12.98 9.10 2.59
CA ALA A 157 -11.94 8.09 2.65
C ALA A 157 -11.15 8.15 3.96
N SER A 158 -10.79 6.99 4.49
CA SER A 158 -10.06 6.80 5.74
C SER A 158 -8.68 6.17 5.50
N LEU A 159 -7.91 6.00 6.59
CA LEU A 159 -6.68 5.21 6.60
C LEU A 159 -6.91 3.81 6.01
N ALA A 160 -8.00 3.16 6.39
CA ALA A 160 -8.30 1.80 5.95
C ALA A 160 -8.47 1.71 4.43
N ASP A 161 -9.11 2.69 3.80
CA ASP A 161 -9.31 2.72 2.35
C ASP A 161 -7.96 2.69 1.62
N TYR A 162 -7.04 3.57 1.97
CA TYR A 162 -5.72 3.61 1.32
C TYR A 162 -4.80 2.46 1.73
N ALA A 163 -4.96 1.92 2.93
CA ALA A 163 -4.17 0.77 3.38
C ALA A 163 -4.58 -0.53 2.68
N LEU A 164 -5.88 -0.72 2.41
CA LEU A 164 -6.41 -1.93 1.77
C LEU A 164 -6.35 -1.86 0.23
N LEU A 165 -6.38 -0.66 -0.35
CA LEU A 165 -6.40 -0.44 -1.80
C LEU A 165 -5.41 -1.29 -2.60
N PRO A 166 -4.11 -1.40 -2.23
CA PRO A 166 -3.15 -2.19 -2.98
C PRO A 166 -3.50 -3.68 -3.05
N PHE A 167 -4.05 -4.22 -1.98
CA PHE A 167 -4.37 -5.65 -1.84
C PHE A 167 -5.68 -6.02 -2.53
N VAL A 168 -6.73 -5.20 -2.38
CA VAL A 168 -7.98 -5.35 -3.14
C VAL A 168 -7.70 -5.23 -4.65
N ARG A 169 -6.86 -4.27 -5.05
CA ARG A 169 -6.41 -4.16 -6.45
C ARG A 169 -5.66 -5.40 -6.91
N GLN A 170 -4.81 -5.97 -6.07
CA GLN A 170 -4.07 -7.18 -6.40
C GLN A 170 -5.03 -8.36 -6.59
N PHE A 171 -5.99 -8.55 -5.69
CA PHE A 171 -7.05 -9.55 -5.81
C PHE A 171 -7.82 -9.41 -7.13
N ALA A 172 -8.30 -8.20 -7.45
CA ALA A 172 -9.04 -7.92 -8.67
C ALA A 172 -8.26 -8.20 -9.95
N ARG A 173 -6.92 -8.22 -9.90
CA ARG A 173 -6.03 -8.45 -11.05
C ARG A 173 -5.66 -9.89 -11.29
N VAL A 174 -5.87 -10.79 -10.31
CA VAL A 174 -5.57 -12.22 -10.49
C VAL A 174 -6.45 -12.82 -11.59
N ASP A 175 -7.75 -12.56 -11.52
CA ASP A 175 -8.72 -12.89 -12.58
C ASP A 175 -9.65 -11.71 -12.84
N ARG A 176 -9.21 -10.81 -13.71
CA ARG A 176 -9.93 -9.58 -14.01
C ARG A 176 -11.30 -9.84 -14.64
N LYS A 177 -11.43 -10.86 -15.49
CA LYS A 177 -12.70 -11.16 -16.17
C LYS A 177 -13.76 -11.60 -15.16
N TRP A 178 -13.37 -12.50 -14.29
CA TRP A 178 -14.22 -12.96 -13.20
C TRP A 178 -14.56 -11.80 -12.25
N TYR A 179 -13.59 -11.02 -11.81
CA TYR A 179 -13.80 -9.91 -10.85
C TYR A 179 -14.85 -8.90 -11.36
N LEU A 180 -14.87 -8.59 -12.65
CA LEU A 180 -15.84 -7.67 -13.25
C LEU A 180 -17.28 -8.19 -13.26
N GLN A 181 -17.48 -9.49 -13.04
CA GLN A 181 -18.79 -10.17 -13.05
C GLN A 181 -19.21 -10.63 -11.64
N THR A 182 -18.44 -10.28 -10.61
CA THR A 182 -18.71 -10.70 -9.22
C THR A 182 -19.93 -9.97 -8.63
N PRO A 183 -20.55 -10.55 -7.59
CA PRO A 183 -21.64 -9.90 -6.84
C PRO A 183 -21.14 -8.86 -5.84
N TYR A 184 -20.04 -8.15 -6.17
CA TYR A 184 -19.42 -7.11 -5.33
C TYR A 184 -19.42 -5.75 -6.05
N PRO A 185 -20.60 -5.17 -6.41
CA PRO A 185 -20.68 -3.94 -7.19
C PRO A 185 -20.12 -2.73 -6.46
N LYS A 186 -20.39 -2.60 -5.16
CA LYS A 186 -19.91 -1.47 -4.36
C LYS A 186 -18.40 -1.45 -4.24
N LEU A 187 -17.79 -2.61 -3.98
CA LEU A 187 -16.33 -2.75 -3.90
C LEU A 187 -15.67 -2.51 -5.26
N ARG A 188 -16.31 -2.91 -6.37
CA ARG A 188 -15.81 -2.59 -7.71
C ARG A 188 -15.84 -1.08 -7.97
N ASP A 189 -16.91 -0.38 -7.58
CA ASP A 189 -17.03 1.07 -7.74
C ASP A 189 -16.05 1.81 -6.83
N TRP A 190 -15.90 1.36 -5.59
CA TRP A 190 -14.87 1.86 -4.67
C TRP A 190 -13.46 1.71 -5.25
N LEU A 191 -13.10 0.53 -5.74
CA LEU A 191 -11.81 0.28 -6.38
C LEU A 191 -11.61 1.19 -7.61
N LYS A 192 -12.60 1.28 -8.49
CA LYS A 192 -12.55 2.13 -9.69
C LYS A 192 -12.32 3.59 -9.32
N ARG A 193 -13.05 4.11 -8.34
CA ARG A 193 -12.94 5.49 -7.84
C ARG A 193 -11.52 5.79 -7.35
N HIS A 194 -10.92 4.91 -6.54
CA HIS A 194 -9.57 5.08 -6.05
C HIS A 194 -8.51 5.01 -7.18
N LEU A 195 -8.66 4.09 -8.13
CA LEU A 195 -7.73 3.96 -9.25
C LEU A 195 -7.75 5.16 -10.20
N GLN A 196 -8.83 5.93 -10.23
CA GLN A 196 -8.98 7.15 -11.03
C GLN A 196 -8.42 8.41 -10.33
N GLN A 197 -8.08 8.34 -9.05
CA GLN A 197 -7.52 9.49 -8.34
C GLN A 197 -6.09 9.80 -8.80
N GLY A 198 -5.77 11.09 -8.86
CA GLY A 198 -4.43 11.55 -9.22
C GLY A 198 -3.34 11.05 -8.25
N VAL A 199 -3.68 10.86 -6.96
CA VAL A 199 -2.76 10.30 -5.97
C VAL A 199 -2.35 8.86 -6.32
N PHE A 200 -3.28 8.05 -6.84
CA PHE A 200 -2.96 6.70 -7.29
C PHE A 200 -1.99 6.72 -8.49
N THR A 201 -2.23 7.59 -9.46
CA THR A 201 -1.32 7.77 -10.61
C THR A 201 0.09 8.16 -10.15
N LYS A 202 0.19 9.11 -9.20
CA LYS A 202 1.47 9.52 -8.61
C LYS A 202 2.15 8.37 -7.85
N ALA A 203 1.38 7.59 -7.07
CA ALA A 203 1.91 6.44 -6.34
C ALA A 203 2.43 5.33 -7.28
N MET A 204 1.89 5.25 -8.50
CA MET A 204 2.28 4.27 -9.52
C MET A 204 3.29 4.81 -10.53
N ALA A 205 3.83 6.00 -10.33
CA ALA A 205 4.88 6.54 -11.19
C ALA A 205 6.06 5.57 -11.29
N LYS A 206 6.58 5.40 -12.50
CA LYS A 206 7.78 4.60 -12.76
C LYS A 206 9.01 5.50 -12.60
N PHE A 207 9.97 5.03 -11.83
CA PHE A 207 11.26 5.70 -11.62
C PHE A 207 12.39 4.86 -12.24
N PRO A 208 13.49 5.47 -12.72
CA PRO A 208 14.71 4.75 -13.04
C PRO A 208 15.21 3.95 -11.84
N MET A 209 15.89 2.84 -12.11
CA MET A 209 16.42 2.02 -11.00
C MET A 209 17.59 2.76 -10.34
N TRP A 210 17.52 2.83 -9.01
CA TRP A 210 18.57 3.52 -8.24
C TRP A 210 19.96 2.88 -8.44
N THR A 211 20.01 1.57 -8.65
CA THR A 211 21.25 0.84 -8.94
C THR A 211 21.91 1.21 -10.26
N ASP A 212 21.18 1.86 -11.18
CA ASP A 212 21.70 2.19 -12.52
C ASP A 212 22.42 3.54 -12.53
N ASN A 213 21.93 4.52 -11.74
CA ASN A 213 22.43 5.89 -11.77
C ASN A 213 22.70 6.52 -10.41
N HIS A 214 22.29 5.86 -9.32
CA HIS A 214 22.35 6.37 -7.94
C HIS A 214 21.66 7.73 -7.74
N GLU A 215 20.58 8.00 -8.52
CA GLU A 215 19.81 9.23 -8.43
C GLU A 215 18.53 9.02 -7.62
N ASP A 216 18.25 9.96 -6.74
CA ASP A 216 17.03 10.04 -5.95
C ASP A 216 15.97 10.87 -6.68
N TYR A 217 14.72 10.40 -6.76
CA TYR A 217 13.61 11.07 -7.43
C TYR A 217 12.52 11.46 -6.45
N LEU A 218 11.97 12.66 -6.56
CA LEU A 218 10.91 13.11 -5.68
C LEU A 218 9.63 12.28 -5.91
N LEU A 219 9.06 11.71 -4.85
CA LEU A 219 7.78 10.99 -4.90
C LEU A 219 6.66 11.92 -5.41
N GLY A 220 5.91 11.43 -6.39
CA GLY A 220 4.82 12.19 -7.01
C GLY A 220 5.24 13.15 -8.10
N SER A 221 6.55 13.28 -8.41
CA SER A 221 7.00 13.99 -9.59
C SER A 221 6.68 13.19 -10.88
N SER A 222 6.43 13.93 -11.96
CA SER A 222 6.36 13.32 -13.30
C SER A 222 7.78 13.30 -13.87
N ILE A 223 8.33 12.11 -14.07
CA ILE A 223 9.57 11.96 -14.84
C ILE A 223 9.14 12.00 -16.30
N LYS A 224 9.53 13.07 -17.00
CA LYS A 224 9.42 13.10 -18.46
C LYS A 224 10.44 12.09 -18.98
N GLY A 225 9.96 10.97 -19.55
CA GLY A 225 10.75 10.04 -20.34
C GLY A 225 11.15 10.64 -21.66
#